data_34fa8c1f17ddb8f9de3a899532faec7e
#
_entry.id   34fa8c1f17ddb8f9de3a899532faec7e
#
_cell.length_a   1.000
_cell.length_b   1.000
_cell.length_c   1.000
_cell.angle_alpha   90.00
_cell.angle_beta   90.00
_cell.angle_gamma   90.00
#
_symmetry.space_group_name_H-M   'P 1'
#
loop_
_entity.id
_entity.type
_entity.pdbx_description
1 polymer ?
#
loop_
_entity_poly.entity_id
_entity_poly.type
_entity_poly.pdbx_seq_one_letter_code
_entity_poly.pdbx_strand_id
1 'polypeptide(L)'
;MSKNNYNKKTPWLTITIVVVVVLGIGYLIVKSSPKNTNSTAAVDNMHGSPGAPNTAQLDALVGQPLPSIQLADKDEKTYTSVDFKGKYTVLFFNEGLMCYPACWNQMASFGSDERFNSDQIQAISVVTDSAREWQTAIAKMPQLAKATTLFDTDAGASRQLGMLTTNSSMHRGSLPGHTYVVVDKDGIVRYVFDDPNMAMANDMLFNKIQELNK
;
A
#
# COMPACT_ATOMS: atom_id res chain seq x y z
N MET A 1 -32.18 -69.78 -13.23
CA MET A 1 -32.57 -68.35 -13.09
C MET A 1 -33.19 -68.16 -11.74
N SER A 2 -32.46 -67.68 -10.75
CA SER A 2 -32.94 -67.43 -9.39
C SER A 2 -33.08 -65.95 -9.18
N LYS A 3 -34.27 -65.42 -8.96
CA LYS A 3 -34.56 -64.04 -8.62
C LYS A 3 -34.44 -63.84 -7.13
N ASN A 4 -33.37 -63.19 -6.66
CA ASN A 4 -33.30 -62.80 -5.25
C ASN A 4 -34.07 -61.46 -5.06
N ASN A 5 -35.24 -61.58 -4.40
CA ASN A 5 -36.04 -60.47 -3.90
C ASN A 5 -35.47 -60.02 -2.56
N TYR A 6 -34.65 -58.89 -2.58
CA TYR A 6 -34.25 -58.24 -1.34
C TYR A 6 -35.36 -57.29 -0.87
N ASN A 7 -36.13 -57.74 0.10
CA ASN A 7 -37.17 -56.97 0.78
C ASN A 7 -36.49 -56.09 1.86
N LYS A 8 -36.09 -54.85 1.54
CA LYS A 8 -35.53 -53.89 2.49
C LYS A 8 -36.64 -53.29 3.34
N LYS A 9 -36.98 -53.96 4.46
CA LYS A 9 -37.71 -53.27 5.52
C LYS A 9 -36.78 -52.35 6.27
N THR A 10 -36.88 -51.05 6.02
CA THR A 10 -36.18 -50.03 6.82
C THR A 10 -36.77 -50.09 8.23
N PRO A 11 -36.03 -50.47 9.26
CA PRO A 11 -36.59 -50.62 10.60
C PRO A 11 -36.99 -49.22 11.11
N TRP A 12 -38.22 -49.02 11.46
CA TRP A 12 -38.80 -47.79 12.05
C TRP A 12 -37.92 -47.23 13.19
N LEU A 13 -37.26 -48.11 13.92
CA LEU A 13 -36.36 -47.78 15.02
C LEU A 13 -35.19 -46.87 14.57
N THR A 14 -34.63 -47.10 13.38
CA THR A 14 -33.52 -46.26 12.83
C THR A 14 -34.00 -44.86 12.45
N ILE A 15 -35.22 -44.73 11.94
CA ILE A 15 -35.79 -43.41 11.62
C ILE A 15 -36.05 -42.63 12.90
N THR A 16 -36.55 -43.26 13.96
CA THR A 16 -36.81 -42.59 15.24
C THR A 16 -35.52 -42.08 15.90
N ILE A 17 -34.45 -42.88 15.87
CA ILE A 17 -33.16 -42.47 16.44
C ILE A 17 -32.56 -41.26 15.68
N VAL A 18 -32.64 -41.24 14.35
CA VAL A 18 -32.13 -40.10 13.54
C VAL A 18 -32.90 -38.82 13.83
N VAL A 19 -34.24 -38.90 13.98
CA VAL A 19 -35.06 -37.72 14.30
C VAL A 19 -34.72 -37.16 15.69
N VAL A 20 -34.52 -38.01 16.69
CA VAL A 20 -34.17 -37.58 18.06
C VAL A 20 -32.79 -36.92 18.08
N VAL A 21 -31.81 -37.46 17.34
CA VAL A 21 -30.46 -36.89 17.26
C VAL A 21 -30.50 -35.52 16.57
N VAL A 22 -31.23 -35.38 15.47
CA VAL A 22 -31.33 -34.07 14.75
C VAL A 22 -32.03 -33.01 15.61
N LEU A 23 -33.11 -33.38 16.33
CA LEU A 23 -33.78 -32.44 17.23
C LEU A 23 -32.93 -32.11 18.46
N GLY A 24 -32.14 -33.05 18.98
CA GLY A 24 -31.20 -32.81 20.08
C GLY A 24 -30.07 -31.86 19.71
N ILE A 25 -29.50 -32.02 18.53
CA ILE A 25 -28.46 -31.11 18.01
C ILE A 25 -29.04 -29.71 17.75
N GLY A 26 -30.23 -29.63 17.16
CA GLY A 26 -30.93 -28.35 16.94
C GLY A 26 -31.19 -27.59 18.24
N TYR A 27 -31.63 -28.28 19.30
CA TYR A 27 -31.87 -27.71 20.63
C TYR A 27 -30.59 -27.19 21.28
N LEU A 28 -29.46 -27.89 21.14
CA LEU A 28 -28.16 -27.46 21.68
C LEU A 28 -27.63 -26.22 20.96
N ILE A 29 -27.84 -26.14 19.65
CA ILE A 29 -27.43 -24.95 18.86
C ILE A 29 -28.22 -23.71 19.29
N VAL A 30 -29.52 -23.82 19.51
CA VAL A 30 -30.38 -22.70 19.94
C VAL A 30 -30.05 -22.26 21.38
N LYS A 31 -29.68 -23.19 22.25
CA LYS A 31 -29.41 -22.89 23.68
C LYS A 31 -27.99 -22.35 23.91
N SER A 32 -27.06 -22.59 22.98
CA SER A 32 -25.68 -22.10 23.03
C SER A 32 -25.47 -20.77 22.32
N SER A 33 -26.52 -20.16 21.75
CA SER A 33 -26.39 -18.81 21.17
C SER A 33 -26.21 -17.79 22.30
N PRO A 34 -25.07 -17.09 22.40
CA PRO A 34 -24.88 -16.08 23.41
C PRO A 34 -25.83 -14.92 23.14
N LYS A 35 -26.50 -14.44 24.21
CA LYS A 35 -27.31 -13.22 24.17
C LYS A 35 -26.41 -12.07 23.78
N ASN A 36 -26.77 -11.39 22.70
CA ASN A 36 -26.12 -10.20 22.17
C ASN A 36 -26.14 -9.09 23.25
N THR A 37 -25.06 -8.95 24.00
CA THR A 37 -24.75 -7.71 24.69
C THR A 37 -23.91 -6.89 23.72
N ASN A 38 -24.42 -5.70 23.36
CA ASN A 38 -23.69 -4.70 22.57
C ASN A 38 -22.37 -4.35 23.26
N SER A 39 -21.32 -5.10 22.95
CA SER A 39 -19.94 -4.70 23.10
C SER A 39 -19.39 -4.59 21.68
N THR A 40 -19.08 -3.38 21.26
CA THR A 40 -18.25 -3.07 20.09
C THR A 40 -16.85 -3.65 20.32
N ALA A 41 -16.75 -4.96 20.20
CA ALA A 41 -15.44 -5.63 20.02
C ALA A 41 -15.21 -5.72 18.51
N ALA A 42 -14.16 -5.05 18.05
CA ALA A 42 -13.68 -5.13 16.69
C ALA A 42 -13.54 -6.60 16.30
N VAL A 43 -14.35 -7.03 15.33
CA VAL A 43 -14.17 -8.32 14.67
C VAL A 43 -12.95 -8.13 13.77
N ASP A 44 -11.87 -8.81 14.13
CA ASP A 44 -10.67 -8.93 13.31
C ASP A 44 -11.06 -9.63 11.99
N ASN A 45 -11.45 -8.83 11.00
CA ASN A 45 -11.64 -9.29 9.63
C ASN A 45 -10.25 -9.51 9.03
N MET A 46 -9.80 -10.74 8.94
CA MET A 46 -8.58 -11.16 8.22
C MET A 46 -8.62 -10.83 6.70
N HIS A 47 -9.70 -10.25 6.22
CA HIS A 47 -9.81 -9.50 4.97
C HIS A 47 -10.30 -8.11 5.37
N GLY A 48 -9.40 -7.29 5.92
CA GLY A 48 -9.71 -5.92 6.25
C GLY A 48 -10.26 -5.22 5.02
N SER A 49 -11.51 -4.78 5.09
CA SER A 49 -11.99 -3.75 4.16
C SER A 49 -10.95 -2.63 4.18
N PRO A 50 -10.48 -2.15 3.02
CA PRO A 50 -9.56 -1.02 2.99
C PRO A 50 -10.14 0.08 3.85
N GLY A 51 -9.45 0.47 4.93
CA GLY A 51 -9.91 1.54 5.81
C GLY A 51 -10.26 2.78 5.00
N ALA A 52 -11.15 3.63 5.50
CA ALA A 52 -11.41 4.91 4.86
C ALA A 52 -10.07 5.65 4.63
N PRO A 53 -9.89 6.37 3.50
CA PRO A 53 -8.68 7.14 3.26
C PRO A 53 -8.46 8.13 4.40
N ASN A 54 -7.21 8.23 4.87
CA ASN A 54 -6.84 9.19 5.89
C ASN A 54 -5.63 10.01 5.42
N THR A 55 -5.89 11.21 4.95
CA THR A 55 -4.84 12.16 4.51
C THR A 55 -4.38 13.09 5.63
N ALA A 56 -5.03 13.10 6.79
CA ALA A 56 -4.70 14.02 7.87
C ALA A 56 -3.24 13.91 8.35
N GLN A 57 -2.68 12.70 8.38
CA GLN A 57 -1.28 12.49 8.71
C GLN A 57 -0.36 13.06 7.63
N LEU A 58 -0.72 12.90 6.36
CA LEU A 58 0.03 13.43 5.22
C LEU A 58 0.01 14.96 5.23
N ASP A 59 -1.16 15.57 5.42
CA ASP A 59 -1.32 17.03 5.47
C ASP A 59 -0.54 17.65 6.63
N ALA A 60 -0.45 16.96 7.77
CA ALA A 60 0.27 17.41 8.95
C ALA A 60 1.80 17.46 8.75
N LEU A 61 2.35 16.86 7.69
CA LEU A 61 3.78 16.94 7.37
C LEU A 61 4.18 18.33 6.89
N VAL A 62 3.27 19.08 6.24
CA VAL A 62 3.61 20.35 5.62
C VAL A 62 4.04 21.38 6.67
N GLY A 63 5.20 22.00 6.43
CA GLY A 63 5.83 22.95 7.33
C GLY A 63 6.67 22.30 8.45
N GLN A 64 6.70 20.98 8.54
CA GLN A 64 7.50 20.25 9.53
C GLN A 64 8.78 19.68 8.91
N PRO A 65 9.83 19.48 9.71
CA PRO A 65 10.98 18.68 9.26
C PRO A 65 10.52 17.29 8.78
N LEU A 66 11.11 16.82 7.68
CA LEU A 66 10.84 15.44 7.23
C LEU A 66 11.18 14.48 8.37
N PRO A 67 10.22 13.65 8.84
CA PRO A 67 10.47 12.66 9.88
C PRO A 67 11.68 11.78 9.56
N SER A 68 12.35 11.26 10.59
CA SER A 68 13.51 10.39 10.40
C SER A 68 13.09 9.07 9.77
N ILE A 69 13.28 8.94 8.47
CA ILE A 69 13.03 7.71 7.70
C ILE A 69 14.34 7.08 7.27
N GLN A 70 14.30 5.79 6.94
CA GLN A 70 15.41 5.04 6.37
C GLN A 70 14.94 4.33 5.10
N LEU A 71 15.72 4.48 4.05
CA LEU A 71 15.50 3.83 2.75
C LEU A 71 16.84 3.24 2.30
N ALA A 72 16.83 2.26 1.41
CA ALA A 72 18.05 1.70 0.84
C ALA A 72 18.09 1.86 -0.68
N ASP A 73 19.27 1.95 -1.27
CA ASP A 73 19.40 1.82 -2.72
C ASP A 73 19.62 0.35 -3.14
N LYS A 74 19.84 0.13 -4.43
CA LYS A 74 20.08 -1.21 -5.00
C LYS A 74 21.37 -1.88 -4.48
N ASP A 75 22.29 -1.10 -3.93
CA ASP A 75 23.58 -1.55 -3.40
C ASP A 75 23.55 -1.61 -1.86
N GLU A 76 22.35 -1.60 -1.27
CA GLU A 76 22.08 -1.65 0.18
C GLU A 76 22.61 -0.45 0.97
N LYS A 77 23.02 0.63 0.27
CA LYS A 77 23.40 1.86 0.95
C LYS A 77 22.16 2.51 1.56
N THR A 78 22.23 2.82 2.85
CA THR A 78 21.15 3.48 3.58
C THR A 78 21.13 4.97 3.31
N TYR A 79 19.93 5.50 3.09
CA TYR A 79 19.61 6.92 2.99
C TYR A 79 18.64 7.28 4.11
N THR A 80 18.89 8.41 4.74
CA THR A 80 18.07 8.97 5.82
C THR A 80 17.52 10.34 5.43
N SER A 81 16.61 10.89 6.22
CA SER A 81 16.06 12.24 5.97
C SER A 81 17.13 13.33 5.86
N VAL A 82 18.33 13.13 6.44
CA VAL A 82 19.43 14.07 6.36
C VAL A 82 20.04 14.10 4.96
N ASP A 83 20.05 12.98 4.25
CA ASP A 83 20.62 12.84 2.91
C ASP A 83 19.81 13.57 1.83
N PHE A 84 18.59 14.01 2.16
CA PHE A 84 17.72 14.77 1.25
C PHE A 84 17.87 16.30 1.41
N LYS A 85 18.77 16.77 2.29
CA LYS A 85 19.07 18.21 2.45
C LYS A 85 19.99 18.74 1.35
N GLY A 86 20.01 20.06 1.20
CA GLY A 86 20.85 20.75 0.23
C GLY A 86 20.22 20.95 -1.15
N LYS A 87 19.20 20.17 -1.50
CA LYS A 87 18.43 20.30 -2.74
C LYS A 87 16.93 20.27 -2.42
N TYR A 88 16.11 20.75 -3.34
CA TYR A 88 14.71 20.38 -3.33
C TYR A 88 14.61 18.91 -3.72
N THR A 89 13.96 18.11 -2.88
CA THR A 89 13.78 16.67 -3.11
C THR A 89 12.30 16.36 -3.28
N VAL A 90 11.94 15.74 -4.40
CA VAL A 90 10.63 15.12 -4.60
C VAL A 90 10.75 13.66 -4.24
N LEU A 91 10.13 13.23 -3.15
CA LEU A 91 9.95 11.82 -2.82
C LEU A 91 8.62 11.35 -3.41
N PHE A 92 8.67 10.40 -4.32
CA PHE A 92 7.51 9.81 -4.97
C PHE A 92 7.26 8.40 -4.44
N PHE A 93 6.35 8.27 -3.47
CA PHE A 93 5.89 6.99 -2.96
C PHE A 93 4.87 6.38 -3.92
N ASN A 94 4.98 5.08 -4.18
CA ASN A 94 4.08 4.39 -5.09
C ASN A 94 4.08 2.86 -4.87
N GLU A 95 3.09 2.18 -5.44
CA GLU A 95 2.89 0.73 -5.28
C GLU A 95 3.90 -0.15 -6.07
N GLY A 96 4.97 0.45 -6.60
CA GLY A 96 6.06 -0.28 -7.24
C GLY A 96 5.60 -1.19 -8.39
N LEU A 97 5.91 -2.48 -8.28
CA LEU A 97 5.57 -3.49 -9.30
C LEU A 97 4.08 -3.59 -9.59
N MET A 98 3.23 -3.28 -8.61
CA MET A 98 1.78 -3.38 -8.75
C MET A 98 1.15 -2.21 -9.51
N CYS A 99 1.86 -1.09 -9.67
CA CYS A 99 1.35 0.13 -10.28
C CYS A 99 1.79 0.32 -11.74
N TYR A 100 1.79 -0.75 -12.55
CA TYR A 100 2.02 -0.66 -13.98
C TYR A 100 0.72 -0.32 -14.72
N PRO A 101 0.71 0.60 -15.72
CA PRO A 101 1.86 1.38 -16.22
C PRO A 101 2.03 2.76 -15.55
N ALA A 102 1.08 3.23 -14.75
CA ALA A 102 1.00 4.63 -14.33
C ALA A 102 2.22 5.09 -13.52
N CYS A 103 2.54 4.42 -12.41
CA CYS A 103 3.70 4.79 -11.59
C CYS A 103 5.02 4.59 -12.35
N TRP A 104 5.11 3.55 -13.18
CA TRP A 104 6.33 3.31 -13.96
C TRP A 104 6.58 4.41 -14.99
N ASN A 105 5.53 4.91 -15.64
CA ASN A 105 5.63 6.06 -16.56
C ASN A 105 6.11 7.31 -15.81
N GLN A 106 5.55 7.59 -14.63
CA GLN A 106 5.98 8.71 -13.81
C GLN A 106 7.45 8.59 -13.38
N MET A 107 7.88 7.41 -12.93
CA MET A 107 9.27 7.15 -12.55
C MET A 107 10.21 7.32 -13.75
N ALA A 108 9.89 6.74 -14.90
CA ALA A 108 10.67 6.88 -16.13
C ALA A 108 10.76 8.34 -16.59
N SER A 109 9.68 9.11 -16.42
CA SER A 109 9.65 10.53 -16.70
C SER A 109 10.59 11.32 -15.78
N PHE A 110 10.60 11.05 -14.48
CA PHE A 110 11.58 11.66 -13.57
C PHE A 110 13.03 11.33 -13.97
N GLY A 111 13.30 10.07 -14.34
CA GLY A 111 14.63 9.65 -14.74
C GLY A 111 15.14 10.31 -16.03
N SER A 112 14.25 10.79 -16.89
CA SER A 112 14.60 11.46 -18.16
C SER A 112 14.49 12.97 -18.16
N ASP A 113 13.89 13.55 -17.13
CA ASP A 113 13.69 15.00 -17.01
C ASP A 113 14.86 15.65 -16.26
N GLU A 114 15.70 16.38 -16.99
CA GLU A 114 16.90 17.03 -16.44
C GLU A 114 16.60 18.00 -15.31
N ARG A 115 15.38 18.55 -15.24
CA ARG A 115 14.96 19.45 -14.16
C ARG A 115 15.00 18.76 -12.80
N PHE A 116 14.73 17.45 -12.77
CA PHE A 116 14.71 16.63 -11.56
C PHE A 116 16.00 15.82 -11.35
N ASN A 117 17.01 16.04 -12.16
CA ASN A 117 18.33 15.40 -12.07
C ASN A 117 19.43 16.48 -12.06
N SER A 118 19.22 17.56 -11.32
CA SER A 118 20.09 18.73 -11.28
C SER A 118 20.74 18.92 -9.89
N ASP A 119 21.62 19.91 -9.78
CA ASP A 119 22.22 20.30 -8.50
C ASP A 119 21.22 21.01 -7.57
N GLN A 120 20.07 21.44 -8.07
CA GLN A 120 19.06 22.18 -7.30
C GLN A 120 17.86 21.32 -6.93
N ILE A 121 17.48 20.37 -7.79
CA ILE A 121 16.28 19.56 -7.64
C ILE A 121 16.61 18.09 -7.96
N GLN A 122 16.14 17.19 -7.15
CA GLN A 122 16.17 15.74 -7.42
C GLN A 122 14.79 15.13 -7.22
N ALA A 123 14.48 14.11 -8.02
CA ALA A 123 13.33 13.24 -7.78
C ALA A 123 13.81 11.83 -7.42
N ILE A 124 13.21 11.27 -6.38
CA ILE A 124 13.50 9.93 -5.84
C ILE A 124 12.20 9.18 -5.76
N SER A 125 12.13 8.06 -6.46
CA SER A 125 11.01 7.13 -6.38
C SER A 125 11.22 6.17 -5.22
N VAL A 126 10.18 5.96 -4.41
CA VAL A 126 10.20 5.07 -3.25
C VAL A 126 9.20 3.95 -3.47
N VAL A 127 9.68 2.70 -3.45
CA VAL A 127 8.89 1.49 -3.65
C VAL A 127 9.10 0.51 -2.50
N THR A 128 8.12 -0.33 -2.23
CA THR A 128 8.21 -1.36 -1.18
C THR A 128 8.76 -2.69 -1.68
N ASP A 129 8.93 -2.83 -2.99
CA ASP A 129 9.58 -4.00 -3.59
C ASP A 129 11.07 -4.06 -3.18
N SER A 130 11.65 -5.23 -3.24
CA SER A 130 13.11 -5.37 -3.08
C SER A 130 13.83 -4.92 -4.36
N ALA A 131 15.10 -4.49 -4.20
CA ALA A 131 15.95 -4.13 -5.35
C ALA A 131 16.07 -5.28 -6.36
N ARG A 132 16.06 -6.53 -5.90
CA ARG A 132 16.10 -7.72 -6.74
C ARG A 132 14.84 -7.87 -7.59
N GLU A 133 13.66 -7.73 -6.97
CA GLU A 133 12.37 -7.82 -7.68
C GLU A 133 12.22 -6.69 -8.67
N TRP A 134 12.70 -5.50 -8.32
CA TRP A 134 12.67 -4.32 -9.17
C TRP A 134 13.41 -4.51 -10.51
N GLN A 135 14.40 -5.40 -10.59
CA GLN A 135 15.05 -5.74 -11.86
C GLN A 135 14.06 -6.29 -12.91
N THR A 136 12.97 -6.90 -12.47
CA THR A 136 11.92 -7.39 -13.38
C THR A 136 11.16 -6.23 -14.04
N ALA A 137 10.97 -5.12 -13.33
CA ALA A 137 10.39 -3.89 -13.89
C ALA A 137 11.35 -3.26 -14.90
N ILE A 138 12.63 -3.12 -14.55
CA ILE A 138 13.66 -2.57 -15.44
C ILE A 138 13.79 -3.41 -16.71
N ALA A 139 13.71 -4.75 -16.63
CA ALA A 139 13.73 -5.62 -17.80
C ALA A 139 12.54 -5.38 -18.75
N LYS A 140 11.36 -5.04 -18.19
CA LYS A 140 10.16 -4.73 -18.98
C LYS A 140 10.14 -3.30 -19.50
N MET A 141 10.68 -2.35 -18.76
CA MET A 141 10.75 -0.93 -19.09
C MET A 141 12.15 -0.39 -18.76
N PRO A 142 13.12 -0.51 -19.67
CA PRO A 142 14.52 -0.11 -19.43
C PRO A 142 14.71 1.36 -19.03
N GLN A 143 13.75 2.23 -19.35
CA GLN A 143 13.74 3.64 -18.96
C GLN A 143 13.76 3.84 -17.44
N LEU A 144 13.23 2.88 -16.67
CA LEU A 144 13.24 2.89 -15.20
C LEU A 144 14.66 2.88 -14.61
N ALA A 145 15.64 2.34 -15.34
CA ALA A 145 17.03 2.33 -14.90
C ALA A 145 17.64 3.74 -14.75
N LYS A 146 17.03 4.77 -15.36
CA LYS A 146 17.46 6.17 -15.23
C LYS A 146 16.87 6.86 -14.00
N ALA A 147 15.79 6.35 -13.44
CA ALA A 147 15.16 6.91 -12.26
C ALA A 147 15.95 6.55 -11.01
N THR A 148 16.18 7.53 -10.14
CA THR A 148 16.68 7.25 -8.79
C THR A 148 15.58 6.55 -8.02
N THR A 149 15.80 5.28 -7.66
CA THR A 149 14.84 4.46 -6.91
C THR A 149 15.44 4.02 -5.58
N LEU A 150 14.72 4.27 -4.49
CA LEU A 150 15.02 3.76 -3.17
C LEU A 150 13.95 2.77 -2.73
N PHE A 151 14.34 1.84 -1.87
CA PHE A 151 13.56 0.70 -1.46
C PHE A 151 13.19 0.82 0.02
N ASP A 152 11.89 0.71 0.31
CA ASP A 152 11.25 0.71 1.63
C ASP A 152 10.62 -0.66 1.87
N THR A 153 11.45 -1.72 1.86
CA THR A 153 11.01 -3.12 1.77
C THR A 153 10.13 -3.59 2.93
N ASP A 154 10.23 -2.96 4.09
CA ASP A 154 9.37 -3.22 5.26
C ASP A 154 8.19 -2.22 5.36
N ALA A 155 8.05 -1.33 4.38
CA ALA A 155 7.11 -0.22 4.36
C ALA A 155 7.20 0.68 5.61
N GLY A 156 8.38 0.76 6.23
CA GLY A 156 8.61 1.52 7.46
C GLY A 156 8.44 3.02 7.25
N ALA A 157 9.12 3.58 6.23
CA ALA A 157 8.99 4.98 5.86
C ALA A 157 7.57 5.29 5.36
N SER A 158 7.01 4.44 4.52
CA SER A 158 5.63 4.58 4.00
C SER A 158 4.60 4.62 5.12
N ARG A 159 4.73 3.75 6.12
CA ARG A 159 3.84 3.72 7.29
C ARG A 159 4.01 4.97 8.15
N GLN A 160 5.24 5.36 8.44
CA GLN A 160 5.55 6.51 9.27
C GLN A 160 5.01 7.82 8.69
N LEU A 161 5.05 7.96 7.37
CA LEU A 161 4.58 9.17 6.67
C LEU A 161 3.09 9.11 6.28
N GLY A 162 2.36 8.02 6.60
CA GLY A 162 0.94 7.87 6.28
C GLY A 162 0.63 7.50 4.83
N MET A 163 1.63 7.04 4.05
CA MET A 163 1.48 6.74 2.62
C MET A 163 0.61 5.52 2.36
N LEU A 164 0.45 4.61 3.34
CA LEU A 164 -0.33 3.38 3.18
C LEU A 164 -1.85 3.60 3.22
N THR A 165 -2.31 4.80 3.62
CA THR A 165 -3.74 5.09 3.80
C THR A 165 -4.24 6.21 2.91
N THR A 166 -3.49 6.59 1.89
CA THR A 166 -3.83 7.65 0.94
C THR A 166 -4.96 7.23 0.00
N ASN A 167 -5.61 8.22 -0.64
CA ASN A 167 -6.72 7.96 -1.57
C ASN A 167 -6.26 7.20 -2.82
N SER A 168 -5.03 7.46 -3.28
CA SER A 168 -4.46 6.86 -4.47
C SER A 168 -4.00 5.43 -4.28
N SER A 169 -3.87 4.92 -3.02
CA SER A 169 -3.51 3.52 -2.78
C SER A 169 -4.66 2.59 -3.14
N MET A 170 -4.40 1.66 -4.07
CA MET A 170 -5.31 0.56 -4.41
C MET A 170 -5.18 -0.61 -3.43
N HIS A 171 -4.05 -0.68 -2.71
CA HIS A 171 -3.74 -1.72 -1.73
C HIS A 171 -3.56 -1.11 -0.34
N ARG A 172 -4.56 -0.30 0.10
CA ARG A 172 -4.51 0.42 1.38
C ARG A 172 -4.14 -0.47 2.55
N GLY A 173 -3.25 0.06 3.39
CA GLY A 173 -2.71 -0.66 4.53
C GLY A 173 -1.47 -1.50 4.22
N SER A 174 -1.22 -1.80 2.94
CA SER A 174 -0.11 -2.66 2.50
C SER A 174 0.91 -1.92 1.65
N LEU A 175 0.44 -1.15 0.65
CA LEU A 175 1.31 -0.45 -0.30
C LEU A 175 1.02 1.06 -0.29
N PRO A 176 2.06 1.90 -0.50
CA PRO A 176 1.89 3.35 -0.58
C PRO A 176 1.17 3.75 -1.87
N GLY A 177 0.29 4.75 -1.78
CA GLY A 177 -0.36 5.29 -2.96
C GLY A 177 0.56 6.13 -3.85
N HIS A 178 0.01 6.66 -4.95
CA HIS A 178 0.69 7.55 -5.90
C HIS A 178 0.83 8.95 -5.29
N THR A 179 1.81 9.11 -4.40
CA THR A 179 1.90 10.25 -3.48
C THR A 179 3.26 10.92 -3.54
N TYR A 180 3.27 12.24 -3.60
CA TYR A 180 4.48 13.05 -3.67
C TYR A 180 4.68 13.85 -2.38
N VAL A 181 5.93 13.93 -1.93
CA VAL A 181 6.38 14.81 -0.85
C VAL A 181 7.51 15.68 -1.38
N VAL A 182 7.33 16.99 -1.37
CA VAL A 182 8.38 17.95 -1.72
C VAL A 182 9.04 18.46 -0.46
N VAL A 183 10.34 18.20 -0.35
CA VAL A 183 11.19 18.62 0.76
C VAL A 183 12.13 19.72 0.26
N ASP A 184 12.29 20.80 1.03
CA ASP A 184 13.22 21.88 0.68
C ASP A 184 14.66 21.56 1.08
N LYS A 185 15.56 22.53 0.79
CA LYS A 185 16.99 22.43 1.06
C LYS A 185 17.35 22.29 2.55
N ASP A 186 16.45 22.73 3.44
CA ASP A 186 16.62 22.62 4.89
C ASP A 186 16.06 21.31 5.46
N GLY A 187 15.40 20.52 4.63
CA GLY A 187 14.75 19.26 5.02
C GLY A 187 13.34 19.46 5.55
N ILE A 188 12.69 20.58 5.25
CA ILE A 188 11.31 20.88 5.64
C ILE A 188 10.37 20.41 4.51
N VAL A 189 9.31 19.70 4.86
CA VAL A 189 8.25 19.33 3.92
C VAL A 189 7.48 20.60 3.54
N ARG A 190 7.44 20.93 2.26
CA ARG A 190 6.78 22.14 1.74
C ARG A 190 5.50 21.86 0.99
N TYR A 191 5.36 20.66 0.46
CA TYR A 191 4.18 20.29 -0.30
C TYR A 191 3.99 18.78 -0.24
N VAL A 192 2.74 18.35 -0.17
CA VAL A 192 2.33 16.96 -0.30
C VAL A 192 1.20 16.89 -1.33
N PHE A 193 1.19 15.83 -2.12
CA PHE A 193 0.17 15.62 -3.13
C PHE A 193 -0.10 14.13 -3.32
N ASP A 194 -1.30 13.72 -2.94
CA ASP A 194 -1.82 12.39 -3.20
C ASP A 194 -2.66 12.44 -4.49
N ASP A 195 -2.24 11.74 -5.55
CA ASP A 195 -2.89 11.78 -6.86
C ASP A 195 -3.66 10.49 -7.16
N PRO A 196 -4.97 10.45 -6.89
CA PRO A 196 -5.79 9.28 -7.23
C PRO A 196 -5.98 9.08 -8.75
N ASN A 197 -5.67 10.09 -9.58
CA ASN A 197 -5.71 9.96 -11.04
C ASN A 197 -4.42 9.36 -11.61
N MET A 198 -3.36 9.28 -10.80
CA MET A 198 -2.04 8.74 -11.18
C MET A 198 -1.51 9.37 -12.48
N ALA A 199 -1.69 10.68 -12.61
CA ALA A 199 -1.28 11.44 -13.77
C ALA A 199 0.22 11.78 -13.74
N MET A 200 0.77 12.18 -14.90
CA MET A 200 2.13 12.71 -14.97
C MET A 200 2.21 14.07 -14.29
N ALA A 201 3.10 14.20 -13.30
CA ALA A 201 3.12 15.37 -12.41
C ALA A 201 4.38 16.27 -12.57
N ASN A 202 5.30 15.98 -13.51
CA ASN A 202 6.56 16.68 -13.62
C ASN A 202 6.39 18.22 -13.69
N ASP A 203 5.55 18.72 -14.57
CA ASP A 203 5.39 20.16 -14.75
C ASP A 203 4.76 20.82 -13.53
N MET A 204 3.75 20.17 -12.95
CA MET A 204 3.08 20.65 -11.73
C MET A 204 4.08 20.74 -10.56
N LEU A 205 4.85 19.67 -10.33
CA LEU A 205 5.85 19.64 -9.24
C LEU A 205 6.98 20.64 -9.46
N PHE A 206 7.48 20.76 -10.69
CA PHE A 206 8.51 21.74 -11.01
C PHE A 206 8.01 23.16 -10.76
N ASN A 207 6.81 23.52 -11.23
CA ASN A 207 6.22 24.84 -11.00
C ASN A 207 6.02 25.10 -9.51
N LYS A 208 5.57 24.08 -8.74
CA LYS A 208 5.43 24.20 -7.29
C LYS A 208 6.77 24.51 -6.61
N ILE A 209 7.85 23.84 -7.01
CA ILE A 209 9.20 24.12 -6.47
C ILE A 209 9.64 25.53 -6.83
N GLN A 210 9.36 26.01 -8.05
CA GLN A 210 9.68 27.40 -8.45
C GLN A 210 8.91 28.44 -7.63
N GLU A 211 7.67 28.16 -7.24
CA GLU A 211 6.88 29.00 -6.33
C GLU A 211 7.50 29.07 -4.92
N LEU A 212 7.99 27.94 -4.42
CA LEU A 212 8.61 27.82 -3.09
C LEU A 212 10.00 28.48 -3.00
N ASN A 213 10.64 28.71 -4.12
CA ASN A 213 11.98 29.28 -4.21
C ASN A 213 11.99 30.82 -4.37
N LYS A 214 10.82 31.45 -4.35
CA LYS A 214 10.64 32.91 -4.41
C LYS A 214 10.69 33.55 -3.02
#